data_81cbd7ce4310d60895c8db78b1f5fcd0
#
_entry.id   81cbd7ce4310d60895c8db78b1f5fcd0
#
_cell.length_a   1.000
_cell.length_b   1.000
_cell.length_c   1.000
_cell.angle_alpha   90.00
_cell.angle_beta   90.00
_cell.angle_gamma   90.00
#
_symmetry.space_group_name_H-M   'P 1'
#
loop_
_entity.id
_entity.type
_entity.pdbx_description
1 polymer ?
#
loop_
_entity_poly.entity_id
_entity_poly.type
_entity_poly.pdbx_seq_one_letter_code
_entity_poly.pdbx_strand_id
1 'polypeptide(L)'
;MANNSTSLPMCSINITEGIYLETANTQIFKTIFMPSFVFTTIMFLIGVPGNALVFYIYFAKWRKTTGRIFILALTAFDMINCFFTMPMELAVLSNFIMFDHGSICKYFRYVTFMMNSGSSFVLAGIAIDRYIRICMPLRPQLRTKHSKVVVFIALIMSVVFAWPALLLYGTQTIPIPVPGKQHICIIGKTCLYEDHFLATSYPLIFNIVLLIGNIIIDIGLITCYSLIGYQVIKRGTAVEPTSSVKMRKASISTMSTDDNILDYKRPEEWELHPLSSPENSVNVSAEKNEKQNSPDKTKCKVTMQSSASKKRDTFRQRSLSVSSIEARRTQMYKTTSMLFMVTLLFMGSFVPYCVIVMIRSLNKDYYHNLTSIGKAVYNLFLRFYMLSSSLNPVIYCFMTIQFRQQCKDFFKQIKCRRK
;
A
#
# COMPACT_ATOMS: atom_id res chain seq x y z
N MET A 1 -36.69 26.07 -35.63
CA MET A 1 -35.85 26.94 -34.76
C MET A 1 -36.68 27.30 -33.55
N ALA A 2 -36.60 26.53 -32.49
CA ALA A 2 -37.29 26.81 -31.23
C ALA A 2 -36.18 26.88 -30.15
N ASN A 3 -35.89 28.12 -29.76
CA ASN A 3 -35.01 28.41 -28.61
C ASN A 3 -35.71 27.92 -27.34
N ASN A 4 -35.39 26.73 -26.88
CA ASN A 4 -35.65 26.31 -25.51
C ASN A 4 -34.51 26.85 -24.64
N SER A 5 -34.50 28.14 -24.39
CA SER A 5 -33.85 28.69 -23.20
C SER A 5 -34.68 28.23 -21.99
N THR A 6 -34.27 27.14 -21.35
CA THR A 6 -34.74 26.78 -20.02
C THR A 6 -34.29 27.88 -19.07
N SER A 7 -35.15 28.89 -18.89
CA SER A 7 -35.02 29.89 -17.85
C SER A 7 -34.98 29.15 -16.50
N LEU A 8 -33.86 29.22 -15.80
CA LEU A 8 -33.75 28.83 -14.41
C LEU A 8 -34.92 29.47 -13.64
N PRO A 9 -35.66 28.72 -12.82
CA PRO A 9 -36.72 29.29 -12.02
C PRO A 9 -36.16 30.44 -11.18
N MET A 10 -36.85 31.58 -11.19
CA MET A 10 -36.43 32.75 -10.41
C MET A 10 -36.44 32.36 -8.93
N CYS A 11 -35.24 32.20 -8.34
CA CYS A 11 -35.07 31.92 -6.93
C CYS A 11 -35.21 33.22 -6.14
N SER A 12 -36.20 33.33 -5.28
CA SER A 12 -36.41 34.48 -4.39
C SER A 12 -35.84 34.16 -2.99
N ILE A 13 -35.09 35.09 -2.45
CA ILE A 13 -34.45 34.98 -1.12
C ILE A 13 -35.43 35.49 -0.05
N ASN A 14 -35.82 34.66 0.92
CA ASN A 14 -36.69 35.05 2.02
C ASN A 14 -36.15 34.57 3.39
N ILE A 15 -36.41 35.28 4.45
CA ILE A 15 -35.79 35.13 5.82
C ILE A 15 -36.09 33.78 6.50
N THR A 16 -37.05 33.01 6.05
CA THR A 16 -37.34 31.63 6.52
C THR A 16 -36.48 30.54 5.88
N GLU A 17 -35.48 30.92 5.05
CA GLU A 17 -34.68 30.02 4.23
C GLU A 17 -33.77 29.10 5.04
N GLY A 18 -33.16 29.59 6.15
CA GLY A 18 -32.20 28.83 6.95
C GLY A 18 -32.80 27.56 7.54
N ILE A 19 -33.99 27.66 8.16
CA ILE A 19 -34.66 26.51 8.82
C ILE A 19 -35.12 25.48 7.77
N TYR A 20 -35.62 25.95 6.60
CA TYR A 20 -36.02 25.05 5.53
C TYR A 20 -34.81 24.34 4.90
N LEU A 21 -33.72 25.06 4.65
CA LEU A 21 -32.49 24.53 4.11
C LEU A 21 -31.87 23.46 5.04
N GLU A 22 -31.87 23.70 6.35
CA GLU A 22 -31.41 22.74 7.36
C GLU A 22 -32.28 21.48 7.38
N THR A 23 -33.61 21.65 7.32
CA THR A 23 -34.55 20.53 7.27
C THR A 23 -34.37 19.72 6.00
N ALA A 24 -34.24 20.38 4.85
CA ALA A 24 -33.97 19.72 3.57
C ALA A 24 -32.62 19.00 3.57
N ASN A 25 -31.56 19.62 4.11
CA ASN A 25 -30.27 18.99 4.26
C ASN A 25 -30.34 17.72 5.11
N THR A 26 -31.02 17.80 6.25
CA THR A 26 -31.20 16.65 7.16
C THR A 26 -31.97 15.51 6.48
N GLN A 27 -32.99 15.82 5.71
CA GLN A 27 -33.76 14.81 4.96
C GLN A 27 -32.92 14.15 3.85
N ILE A 28 -32.21 14.96 3.06
CA ILE A 28 -31.29 14.46 2.00
C ILE A 28 -30.18 13.61 2.63
N PHE A 29 -29.61 14.06 3.74
CA PHE A 29 -28.59 13.29 4.45
C PHE A 29 -29.12 11.91 4.87
N LYS A 30 -30.28 11.85 5.55
CA LYS A 30 -30.88 10.60 6.04
C LYS A 30 -31.25 9.64 4.90
N THR A 31 -31.75 10.15 3.78
CA THR A 31 -32.27 9.31 2.68
C THR A 31 -31.22 8.90 1.67
N ILE A 32 -30.20 9.73 1.43
CA ILE A 32 -29.22 9.52 0.35
C ILE A 32 -27.82 9.30 0.87
N PHE A 33 -27.34 10.13 1.82
CA PHE A 33 -25.93 10.14 2.20
C PHE A 33 -25.58 9.29 3.42
N MET A 34 -26.57 8.84 4.21
CA MET A 34 -26.31 8.03 5.41
C MET A 34 -25.46 6.77 5.14
N PRO A 35 -25.72 5.95 4.10
CA PRO A 35 -24.88 4.79 3.83
C PRO A 35 -23.41 5.17 3.53
N SER A 36 -23.21 6.24 2.75
CA SER A 36 -21.87 6.75 2.44
C SER A 36 -21.16 7.32 3.66
N PHE A 37 -21.89 7.99 4.53
CA PHE A 37 -21.36 8.54 5.80
C PHE A 37 -20.91 7.42 6.74
N VAL A 38 -21.74 6.41 6.95
CA VAL A 38 -21.40 5.24 7.79
C VAL A 38 -20.19 4.50 7.21
N PHE A 39 -20.19 4.25 5.89
CA PHE A 39 -19.06 3.62 5.20
C PHE A 39 -17.75 4.41 5.40
N THR A 40 -17.78 5.73 5.15
CA THR A 40 -16.59 6.60 5.29
C THR A 40 -16.11 6.64 6.74
N THR A 41 -17.03 6.66 7.72
CA THR A 41 -16.70 6.60 9.15
C THR A 41 -16.00 5.29 9.52
N ILE A 42 -16.48 4.14 9.02
CA ILE A 42 -15.83 2.85 9.25
C ILE A 42 -14.42 2.86 8.62
N MET A 43 -14.27 3.36 7.40
CA MET A 43 -12.97 3.45 6.73
C MET A 43 -12.01 4.38 7.49
N PHE A 44 -12.49 5.50 8.01
CA PHE A 44 -11.70 6.39 8.87
C PHE A 44 -11.20 5.70 10.14
N LEU A 45 -12.10 5.02 10.85
CA LEU A 45 -11.79 4.34 12.13
C LEU A 45 -10.79 3.19 11.96
N ILE A 46 -10.79 2.51 10.82
CA ILE A 46 -9.82 1.46 10.50
C ILE A 46 -8.53 2.08 9.95
N GLY A 47 -8.64 3.03 9.03
CA GLY A 47 -7.54 3.57 8.27
C GLY A 47 -6.56 4.39 9.11
N VAL A 48 -7.05 5.28 9.98
CA VAL A 48 -6.17 6.14 10.79
C VAL A 48 -5.27 5.34 11.73
N PRO A 49 -5.79 4.51 12.65
CA PRO A 49 -4.92 3.75 13.56
C PRO A 49 -4.11 2.68 12.82
N GLY A 50 -4.68 2.06 11.78
CA GLY A 50 -4.01 1.04 11.00
C GLY A 50 -2.77 1.59 10.28
N ASN A 51 -2.91 2.67 9.52
CA ASN A 51 -1.79 3.28 8.79
C ASN A 51 -0.76 3.90 9.75
N ALA A 52 -1.19 4.51 10.86
CA ALA A 52 -0.27 5.01 11.88
C ALA A 52 0.60 3.88 12.47
N LEU A 53 0.01 2.73 12.76
CA LEU A 53 0.73 1.55 13.26
C LEU A 53 1.71 1.00 12.20
N VAL A 54 1.28 0.87 10.93
CA VAL A 54 2.16 0.43 9.83
C VAL A 54 3.31 1.41 9.67
N PHE A 55 3.05 2.71 9.62
CA PHE A 55 4.07 3.73 9.49
C PHE A 55 5.11 3.62 10.62
N TYR A 56 4.66 3.55 11.88
CA TYR A 56 5.54 3.41 13.03
C TYR A 56 6.43 2.16 12.95
N ILE A 57 5.86 0.99 12.66
CA ILE A 57 6.61 -0.26 12.60
C ILE A 57 7.65 -0.22 11.48
N TYR A 58 7.26 0.19 10.28
CA TYR A 58 8.19 0.24 9.14
C TYR A 58 9.23 1.37 9.29
N PHE A 59 8.89 2.47 9.95
CA PHE A 59 9.83 3.56 10.20
C PHE A 59 10.84 3.22 11.29
N ALA A 60 10.38 2.72 12.44
CA ALA A 60 11.22 2.56 13.63
C ALA A 60 11.92 1.19 13.73
N LYS A 61 11.23 0.10 13.30
CA LYS A 61 11.67 -1.27 13.61
C LYS A 61 12.07 -2.10 12.39
N TRP A 62 11.84 -1.63 11.17
CA TRP A 62 12.09 -2.42 9.96
C TRP A 62 13.47 -2.16 9.35
N ARG A 63 14.11 -3.21 8.81
CA ARG A 63 15.40 -3.09 8.11
C ARG A 63 15.31 -2.17 6.89
N LYS A 64 16.36 -1.42 6.60
CA LYS A 64 16.45 -0.50 5.45
C LYS A 64 16.49 -1.29 4.13
N THR A 65 15.34 -1.49 3.51
CA THR A 65 15.17 -2.17 2.21
C THR A 65 14.39 -1.27 1.24
N THR A 66 14.45 -1.58 -0.07
CA THR A 66 13.63 -0.88 -1.09
C THR A 66 12.14 -1.02 -0.80
N GLY A 67 11.68 -2.23 -0.47
CA GLY A 67 10.28 -2.47 -0.11
C GLY A 67 9.80 -1.64 1.08
N ARG A 68 10.68 -1.41 2.09
CA ARG A 68 10.37 -0.51 3.21
C ARG A 68 10.09 0.91 2.74
N ILE A 69 10.88 1.44 1.80
CA ILE A 69 10.71 2.82 1.30
C ILE A 69 9.37 2.96 0.59
N PHE A 70 9.02 2.00 -0.26
CA PHE A 70 7.74 2.03 -0.97
C PHE A 70 6.54 1.87 -0.03
N ILE A 71 6.61 0.96 0.95
CA ILE A 71 5.53 0.78 1.93
C ILE A 71 5.36 2.04 2.79
N LEU A 72 6.46 2.67 3.23
CA LEU A 72 6.40 3.93 3.96
C LEU A 72 5.78 5.06 3.14
N ALA A 73 6.13 5.17 1.86
CA ALA A 73 5.55 6.16 0.97
C ALA A 73 4.05 5.92 0.77
N LEU A 74 3.65 4.69 0.44
CA LEU A 74 2.24 4.32 0.30
C LEU A 74 1.46 4.60 1.57
N THR A 75 1.97 4.17 2.72
CA THR A 75 1.34 4.42 4.03
C THR A 75 1.25 5.91 4.35
N ALA A 76 2.21 6.73 3.94
CA ALA A 76 2.15 8.19 4.14
C ALA A 76 1.01 8.82 3.33
N PHE A 77 0.85 8.45 2.06
CA PHE A 77 -0.28 8.89 1.23
C PHE A 77 -1.62 8.42 1.82
N ASP A 78 -1.72 7.16 2.22
CA ASP A 78 -2.93 6.60 2.82
C ASP A 78 -3.27 7.25 4.17
N MET A 79 -2.26 7.59 4.97
CA MET A 79 -2.44 8.27 6.25
C MET A 79 -3.01 9.68 6.06
N ILE A 80 -2.52 10.43 5.06
CA ILE A 80 -3.06 11.76 4.73
C ILE A 80 -4.51 11.62 4.21
N ASN A 81 -4.79 10.63 3.35
CA ASN A 81 -6.15 10.33 2.92
C ASN A 81 -7.07 10.04 4.11
N CYS A 82 -6.67 9.15 5.01
CA CYS A 82 -7.50 8.78 6.16
C CYS A 82 -7.66 9.94 7.16
N PHE A 83 -6.60 10.69 7.45
CA PHE A 83 -6.62 11.71 8.50
C PHE A 83 -7.20 13.05 8.04
N PHE A 84 -7.02 13.41 6.78
CA PHE A 84 -7.47 14.69 6.24
C PHE A 84 -8.67 14.55 5.30
N THR A 85 -8.59 13.68 4.26
CA THR A 85 -9.64 13.67 3.24
C THR A 85 -10.93 13.00 3.71
N MET A 86 -10.87 11.95 4.53
CA MET A 86 -12.09 11.30 5.04
C MET A 86 -12.89 12.18 6.01
N PRO A 87 -12.31 12.87 7.02
CA PRO A 87 -13.06 13.82 7.85
C PRO A 87 -13.66 14.96 7.04
N MET A 88 -12.95 15.47 6.04
CA MET A 88 -13.49 16.51 5.17
C MET A 88 -14.66 15.99 4.32
N GLU A 89 -14.58 14.76 3.83
CA GLU A 89 -15.71 14.12 3.12
C GLU A 89 -16.91 13.92 4.05
N LEU A 90 -16.71 13.54 5.31
CA LEU A 90 -17.79 13.44 6.31
C LEU A 90 -18.46 14.81 6.55
N ALA A 91 -17.66 15.88 6.64
CA ALA A 91 -18.18 17.24 6.79
C ALA A 91 -18.99 17.68 5.55
N VAL A 92 -18.53 17.36 4.35
CA VAL A 92 -19.29 17.65 3.11
C VAL A 92 -20.56 16.82 3.03
N LEU A 93 -20.54 15.53 3.41
CA LEU A 93 -21.71 14.67 3.40
C LEU A 93 -22.79 15.11 4.37
N SER A 94 -22.41 15.51 5.58
CA SER A 94 -23.36 15.98 6.62
C SER A 94 -23.98 17.34 6.29
N ASN A 95 -23.27 18.17 5.53
CA ASN A 95 -23.71 19.53 5.16
C ASN A 95 -23.83 19.69 3.65
N PHE A 96 -24.34 18.68 2.95
CA PHE A 96 -24.23 18.58 1.50
C PHE A 96 -24.72 19.81 0.72
N ILE A 97 -25.86 20.38 1.12
CA ILE A 97 -26.45 21.58 0.50
C ILE A 97 -26.19 22.88 1.28
N MET A 98 -25.43 22.80 2.35
CA MET A 98 -25.07 23.93 3.22
C MET A 98 -23.55 24.22 3.26
N PHE A 99 -22.78 23.58 2.38
CA PHE A 99 -21.33 23.70 2.35
C PHE A 99 -20.87 24.90 1.49
N ASP A 100 -20.75 26.07 2.10
CA ASP A 100 -20.34 27.32 1.42
C ASP A 100 -18.88 27.72 1.73
N HIS A 101 -17.97 26.80 1.55
CA HIS A 101 -16.53 27.02 1.76
C HIS A 101 -15.71 26.66 0.53
N GLY A 102 -15.79 27.49 -0.53
CA GLY A 102 -15.15 27.21 -1.83
C GLY A 102 -13.67 26.95 -1.75
N SER A 103 -12.90 27.77 -1.00
CA SER A 103 -11.44 27.56 -0.83
C SER A 103 -11.11 26.25 -0.14
N ILE A 104 -11.87 25.87 0.88
CA ILE A 104 -11.68 24.58 1.58
C ILE A 104 -12.01 23.44 0.62
N CYS A 105 -13.07 23.56 -0.18
CA CYS A 105 -13.43 22.59 -1.19
C CYS A 105 -12.30 22.38 -2.22
N LYS A 106 -11.74 23.45 -2.77
CA LYS A 106 -10.61 23.41 -3.74
C LYS A 106 -9.44 22.63 -3.16
N TYR A 107 -8.99 23.03 -1.98
CA TYR A 107 -7.85 22.40 -1.34
C TYR A 107 -8.10 20.93 -0.95
N PHE A 108 -9.27 20.65 -0.39
CA PHE A 108 -9.70 19.30 -0.05
C PHE A 108 -9.70 18.35 -1.26
N ARG A 109 -10.33 18.76 -2.37
CA ARG A 109 -10.37 17.96 -3.60
C ARG A 109 -8.97 17.79 -4.21
N TYR A 110 -8.17 18.85 -4.22
CA TYR A 110 -6.78 18.77 -4.68
C TYR A 110 -5.99 17.70 -3.88
N VAL A 111 -6.03 17.76 -2.55
CA VAL A 111 -5.32 16.80 -1.70
C VAL A 111 -5.84 15.38 -1.95
N THR A 112 -7.16 15.20 -2.11
CA THR A 112 -7.76 13.90 -2.43
C THR A 112 -7.19 13.32 -3.73
N PHE A 113 -7.17 14.08 -4.81
CA PHE A 113 -6.63 13.62 -6.10
C PHE A 113 -5.11 13.39 -6.02
N MET A 114 -4.38 14.27 -5.37
CA MET A 114 -2.93 14.16 -5.20
C MET A 114 -2.55 12.88 -4.43
N MET A 115 -3.20 12.58 -3.30
CA MET A 115 -2.90 11.39 -2.51
C MET A 115 -3.25 10.10 -3.24
N ASN A 116 -4.40 10.04 -3.91
CA ASN A 116 -4.83 8.87 -4.66
C ASN A 116 -3.92 8.60 -5.88
N SER A 117 -3.58 9.64 -6.66
CA SER A 117 -2.64 9.52 -7.78
C SER A 117 -1.23 9.13 -7.29
N GLY A 118 -0.78 9.69 -6.17
CA GLY A 118 0.50 9.33 -5.55
C GLY A 118 0.56 7.87 -5.15
N SER A 119 -0.48 7.34 -4.52
CA SER A 119 -0.60 5.92 -4.19
C SER A 119 -0.54 5.04 -5.45
N SER A 120 -1.21 5.43 -6.54
CA SER A 120 -1.18 4.73 -7.83
C SER A 120 0.23 4.65 -8.41
N PHE A 121 0.96 5.77 -8.46
CA PHE A 121 2.34 5.82 -8.97
C PHE A 121 3.31 5.03 -8.09
N VAL A 122 3.15 5.05 -6.77
CA VAL A 122 3.96 4.23 -5.86
C VAL A 122 3.70 2.75 -6.07
N LEU A 123 2.44 2.32 -6.27
CA LEU A 123 2.10 0.94 -6.60
C LEU A 123 2.73 0.48 -7.91
N ALA A 124 2.73 1.33 -8.95
CA ALA A 124 3.45 1.05 -10.20
C ALA A 124 4.96 0.86 -9.96
N GLY A 125 5.57 1.73 -9.15
CA GLY A 125 6.97 1.60 -8.75
C GLY A 125 7.27 0.29 -7.99
N ILE A 126 6.35 -0.13 -7.12
CA ILE A 126 6.41 -1.42 -6.41
C ILE A 126 6.38 -2.59 -7.41
N ALA A 127 5.43 -2.58 -8.34
CA ALA A 127 5.28 -3.66 -9.32
C ALA A 127 6.54 -3.80 -10.20
N ILE A 128 7.12 -2.69 -10.64
CA ILE A 128 8.38 -2.67 -11.41
C ILE A 128 9.53 -3.22 -10.57
N ASP A 129 9.68 -2.81 -9.28
CA ASP A 129 10.71 -3.37 -8.40
C ASP A 129 10.56 -4.88 -8.22
N ARG A 130 9.34 -5.38 -8.07
CA ARG A 130 9.07 -6.81 -7.95
C ARG A 130 9.36 -7.56 -9.26
N TYR A 131 8.96 -7.01 -10.39
CA TYR A 131 9.24 -7.57 -11.72
C TYR A 131 10.75 -7.71 -11.96
N ILE A 132 11.53 -6.66 -11.73
CA ILE A 132 12.99 -6.72 -11.88
C ILE A 132 13.61 -7.79 -10.99
N ARG A 133 13.18 -7.89 -9.73
CA ARG A 133 13.72 -8.86 -8.76
C ARG A 133 13.41 -10.32 -9.10
N ILE A 134 12.23 -10.57 -9.65
CA ILE A 134 11.75 -11.93 -9.88
C ILE A 134 12.03 -12.37 -11.31
N CYS A 135 11.71 -11.53 -12.29
CA CYS A 135 11.83 -11.89 -13.68
C CYS A 135 13.25 -11.67 -14.26
N MET A 136 13.98 -10.68 -13.72
CA MET A 136 15.32 -10.30 -14.20
C MET A 136 16.39 -10.36 -13.08
N PRO A 137 16.65 -11.52 -12.44
CA PRO A 137 17.52 -11.62 -11.27
C PRO A 137 19.00 -11.29 -11.59
N LEU A 138 19.42 -11.41 -12.84
CA LEU A 138 20.79 -11.10 -13.29
C LEU A 138 21.01 -9.62 -13.57
N ARG A 139 19.94 -8.82 -13.69
CA ARG A 139 20.07 -7.36 -13.87
C ARG A 139 20.36 -6.65 -12.54
N PRO A 140 21.03 -5.48 -12.58
CA PRO A 140 21.24 -4.68 -11.38
C PRO A 140 19.91 -4.41 -10.68
N GLN A 141 19.82 -4.79 -9.40
CA GLN A 141 18.62 -4.60 -8.59
C GLN A 141 18.49 -3.13 -8.16
N LEU A 142 17.24 -2.65 -8.02
CA LEU A 142 17.00 -1.31 -7.49
C LEU A 142 17.63 -1.18 -6.09
N ARG A 143 18.48 -0.18 -5.92
CA ARG A 143 19.04 0.21 -4.63
C ARG A 143 18.08 1.13 -3.89
N THR A 144 18.25 1.26 -2.58
CA THR A 144 17.42 2.16 -1.75
C THR A 144 17.44 3.62 -2.22
N LYS A 145 18.55 4.08 -2.81
CA LYS A 145 18.66 5.42 -3.43
C LYS A 145 17.67 5.57 -4.60
N HIS A 146 17.64 4.59 -5.51
CA HIS A 146 16.74 4.61 -6.66
C HIS A 146 15.27 4.56 -6.24
N SER A 147 14.91 3.77 -5.21
CA SER A 147 13.54 3.73 -4.70
C SER A 147 13.07 5.07 -4.13
N LYS A 148 13.97 5.83 -3.48
CA LYS A 148 13.64 7.19 -3.04
C LYS A 148 13.38 8.13 -4.22
N VAL A 149 14.17 8.03 -5.29
CA VAL A 149 13.96 8.82 -6.52
C VAL A 149 12.62 8.47 -7.16
N VAL A 150 12.27 7.19 -7.25
CA VAL A 150 10.95 6.75 -7.78
C VAL A 150 9.80 7.32 -6.95
N VAL A 151 9.90 7.29 -5.61
CA VAL A 151 8.88 7.89 -4.73
C VAL A 151 8.80 9.40 -4.91
N PHE A 152 9.93 10.08 -5.08
CA PHE A 152 9.97 11.52 -5.31
C PHE A 152 9.32 11.90 -6.67
N ILE A 153 9.62 11.13 -7.73
CA ILE A 153 8.96 11.29 -9.04
C ILE A 153 7.45 11.04 -8.89
N ALA A 154 7.03 10.00 -8.16
CA ALA A 154 5.61 9.72 -7.91
C ALA A 154 4.92 10.91 -7.22
N LEU A 155 5.57 11.56 -6.26
CA LEU A 155 5.06 12.77 -5.60
C LEU A 155 4.91 13.93 -6.58
N ILE A 156 5.92 14.22 -7.39
CA ILE A 156 5.85 15.30 -8.40
C ILE A 156 4.72 15.01 -9.39
N MET A 157 4.65 13.80 -9.92
CA MET A 157 3.59 13.40 -10.86
C MET A 157 2.21 13.55 -10.23
N SER A 158 2.03 13.21 -8.94
CA SER A 158 0.75 13.37 -8.27
C SER A 158 0.32 14.83 -8.14
N VAL A 159 1.26 15.75 -7.87
CA VAL A 159 1.02 17.19 -7.87
C VAL A 159 0.59 17.67 -9.27
N VAL A 160 1.32 17.23 -10.32
CA VAL A 160 1.05 17.62 -11.71
C VAL A 160 -0.31 17.12 -12.19
N PHE A 161 -0.74 15.91 -11.78
CA PHE A 161 -2.06 15.38 -12.17
C PHE A 161 -3.21 15.99 -11.36
N ALA A 162 -2.97 16.41 -10.13
CA ALA A 162 -4.02 16.91 -9.25
C ALA A 162 -4.27 18.42 -9.34
N TRP A 163 -3.31 19.24 -9.82
CA TRP A 163 -3.42 20.70 -9.79
C TRP A 163 -4.70 21.27 -10.46
N PRO A 164 -5.27 20.66 -11.53
CA PRO A 164 -6.48 21.24 -12.12
C PRO A 164 -7.67 21.25 -11.15
N ALA A 165 -7.66 20.37 -10.13
CA ALA A 165 -8.70 20.36 -9.11
C ALA A 165 -8.75 21.69 -8.32
N LEU A 166 -7.63 22.39 -8.14
CA LEU A 166 -7.60 23.71 -7.50
C LEU A 166 -8.35 24.79 -8.27
N LEU A 167 -8.49 24.62 -9.58
CA LEU A 167 -9.24 25.55 -10.43
C LEU A 167 -10.70 25.13 -10.56
N LEU A 168 -10.93 23.85 -10.85
CA LEU A 168 -12.23 23.34 -11.26
C LEU A 168 -13.21 23.15 -10.10
N TYR A 169 -12.74 22.79 -8.91
CA TYR A 169 -13.60 22.58 -7.76
C TYR A 169 -13.82 23.87 -6.97
N GLY A 170 -14.96 23.95 -6.30
CA GLY A 170 -15.34 25.09 -5.49
C GLY A 170 -16.74 24.92 -4.93
N THR A 171 -17.43 26.01 -4.75
CA THR A 171 -18.83 26.00 -4.35
C THR A 171 -19.71 25.92 -5.59
N GLN A 172 -20.55 24.90 -5.67
CA GLN A 172 -21.57 24.75 -6.69
C GLN A 172 -22.95 25.10 -6.11
N THR A 173 -23.69 25.90 -6.83
CA THR A 173 -25.06 26.29 -6.51
C THR A 173 -26.06 25.22 -6.94
N ILE A 174 -26.93 24.79 -6.04
CA ILE A 174 -27.99 23.80 -6.28
C ILE A 174 -29.35 24.42 -6.00
N PRO A 175 -30.26 24.55 -7.00
CA PRO A 175 -31.62 24.98 -6.75
C PRO A 175 -32.42 23.84 -6.07
N ILE A 176 -33.03 24.15 -4.91
CA ILE A 176 -33.86 23.21 -4.15
C ILE A 176 -35.29 23.65 -4.21
N PRO A 177 -36.20 22.87 -4.83
CA PRO A 177 -37.61 23.24 -4.96
C PRO A 177 -38.28 23.22 -3.59
N VAL A 178 -39.15 24.22 -3.33
CA VAL A 178 -39.97 24.30 -2.11
C VAL A 178 -41.28 23.58 -2.33
N PRO A 179 -41.63 22.53 -1.58
CA PRO A 179 -42.88 21.82 -1.70
C PRO A 179 -44.09 22.76 -1.56
N GLY A 180 -45.05 22.64 -2.48
CA GLY A 180 -46.29 23.41 -2.45
C GLY A 180 -46.21 24.83 -3.03
N LYS A 181 -45.01 25.27 -3.47
CA LYS A 181 -44.83 26.56 -4.14
C LYS A 181 -44.23 26.35 -5.54
N GLN A 182 -45.04 26.38 -6.56
CA GLN A 182 -44.55 26.33 -7.94
C GLN A 182 -43.73 27.60 -8.23
N HIS A 183 -42.54 27.42 -8.81
CA HIS A 183 -41.57 28.47 -9.18
C HIS A 183 -40.74 29.12 -8.03
N ILE A 184 -40.79 28.64 -6.78
CA ILE A 184 -39.91 29.12 -5.74
C ILE A 184 -38.89 28.04 -5.43
N CYS A 185 -37.61 28.38 -5.53
CA CYS A 185 -36.49 27.53 -5.09
C CYS A 185 -35.57 28.26 -4.13
N ILE A 186 -34.99 27.52 -3.23
CA ILE A 186 -33.95 27.99 -2.32
C ILE A 186 -32.59 27.58 -2.86
N ILE A 187 -31.57 28.40 -2.68
CA ILE A 187 -30.23 28.17 -3.16
C ILE A 187 -29.46 27.41 -2.07
N GLY A 188 -29.14 26.14 -2.33
CA GLY A 188 -28.16 25.37 -1.58
C GLY A 188 -26.78 25.48 -2.21
N LYS A 189 -25.74 25.28 -1.43
CA LYS A 189 -24.33 25.30 -1.86
C LYS A 189 -23.62 24.01 -1.47
N THR A 190 -22.87 23.42 -2.40
CA THR A 190 -22.15 22.16 -2.17
C THR A 190 -20.72 22.22 -2.69
N CYS A 191 -19.86 21.33 -2.19
CA CYS A 191 -18.48 21.17 -2.65
C CYS A 191 -18.40 20.28 -3.90
N LEU A 192 -18.51 20.88 -5.08
CA LEU A 192 -18.37 20.19 -6.38
C LEU A 192 -17.62 21.09 -7.37
N TYR A 193 -17.93 20.99 -8.68
CA TYR A 193 -17.38 21.91 -9.67
C TYR A 193 -17.98 23.29 -9.52
N GLU A 194 -17.15 24.33 -9.65
CA GLU A 194 -17.58 25.74 -9.56
C GLU A 194 -18.55 26.08 -10.70
N ASP A 195 -19.55 26.90 -10.42
CA ASP A 195 -20.69 27.15 -11.32
C ASP A 195 -20.27 27.55 -12.74
N HIS A 196 -19.24 28.39 -12.88
CA HIS A 196 -18.81 28.87 -14.21
C HIS A 196 -18.14 27.77 -15.06
N PHE A 197 -17.70 26.67 -14.47
CA PHE A 197 -17.13 25.53 -15.20
C PHE A 197 -18.19 24.50 -15.63
N LEU A 198 -19.42 24.56 -15.10
CA LEU A 198 -20.48 23.57 -15.40
C LEU A 198 -20.87 23.55 -16.89
N ALA A 199 -20.83 24.72 -17.55
CA ALA A 199 -21.12 24.85 -18.97
C ALA A 199 -19.92 24.53 -19.87
N THR A 200 -18.70 24.34 -19.28
CA THR A 200 -17.48 24.08 -20.02
C THR A 200 -17.14 22.60 -20.13
N SER A 201 -16.24 22.25 -21.04
CA SER A 201 -15.73 20.87 -21.17
C SER A 201 -14.56 20.55 -20.23
N TYR A 202 -14.05 21.52 -19.46
CA TYR A 202 -12.87 21.30 -18.60
C TYR A 202 -13.05 20.22 -17.54
N PRO A 203 -14.18 20.14 -16.79
CA PRO A 203 -14.40 19.06 -15.84
C PRO A 203 -14.42 17.68 -16.50
N LEU A 204 -14.99 17.57 -17.68
CA LEU A 204 -15.03 16.33 -18.46
C LEU A 204 -13.62 15.92 -18.89
N ILE A 205 -12.83 16.85 -19.45
CA ILE A 205 -11.45 16.60 -19.88
C ILE A 205 -10.60 16.15 -18.68
N PHE A 206 -10.72 16.81 -17.55
CA PHE A 206 -10.00 16.44 -16.33
C PHE A 206 -10.33 15.01 -15.88
N ASN A 207 -11.60 14.65 -15.83
CA ASN A 207 -12.03 13.29 -15.49
C ASN A 207 -11.52 12.24 -16.49
N ILE A 208 -11.56 12.54 -17.79
CA ILE A 208 -11.05 11.63 -18.84
C ILE A 208 -9.53 11.44 -18.70
N VAL A 209 -8.78 12.50 -18.47
CA VAL A 209 -7.31 12.42 -18.28
C VAL A 209 -6.96 11.53 -17.06
N LEU A 210 -7.66 11.73 -15.93
CA LEU A 210 -7.47 10.89 -14.74
C LEU A 210 -7.87 9.44 -15.00
N LEU A 211 -8.98 9.19 -15.70
CA LEU A 211 -9.44 7.86 -16.04
C LEU A 211 -8.44 7.12 -16.93
N ILE A 212 -7.98 7.77 -18.02
CA ILE A 212 -6.98 7.20 -18.93
C ILE A 212 -5.68 6.92 -18.16
N GLY A 213 -5.22 7.85 -17.33
CA GLY A 213 -4.05 7.67 -16.50
C GLY A 213 -4.16 6.45 -15.58
N ASN A 214 -5.31 6.26 -14.92
CA ASN A 214 -5.55 5.08 -14.10
C ASN A 214 -5.58 3.79 -14.93
N ILE A 215 -6.25 3.76 -16.06
CA ILE A 215 -6.31 2.59 -16.96
C ILE A 215 -4.90 2.18 -17.42
N ILE A 216 -4.05 3.13 -17.79
CA ILE A 216 -2.66 2.86 -18.20
C ILE A 216 -1.88 2.22 -17.04
N ILE A 217 -2.02 2.76 -15.83
CA ILE A 217 -1.38 2.20 -14.64
C ILE A 217 -1.89 0.79 -14.36
N ASP A 218 -3.20 0.56 -14.41
CA ASP A 218 -3.81 -0.75 -14.15
C ASP A 218 -3.37 -1.80 -15.15
N ILE A 219 -3.30 -1.46 -16.44
CA ILE A 219 -2.75 -2.35 -17.50
C ILE A 219 -1.29 -2.69 -17.18
N GLY A 220 -0.47 -1.69 -16.79
CA GLY A 220 0.92 -1.90 -16.37
C GLY A 220 1.04 -2.84 -15.17
N LEU A 221 0.18 -2.66 -14.17
CA LEU A 221 0.13 -3.51 -12.97
C LEU A 221 -0.26 -4.95 -13.31
N ILE A 222 -1.32 -5.14 -14.10
CA ILE A 222 -1.79 -6.46 -14.56
C ILE A 222 -0.66 -7.15 -15.34
N THR A 223 -0.01 -6.45 -16.27
CA THR A 223 1.10 -6.99 -17.06
C THR A 223 2.27 -7.43 -16.18
N CYS A 224 2.73 -6.56 -15.27
CA CYS A 224 3.83 -6.87 -14.35
C CYS A 224 3.52 -8.10 -13.49
N TYR A 225 2.34 -8.15 -12.85
CA TYR A 225 2.00 -9.26 -11.98
C TYR A 225 1.68 -10.55 -12.73
N SER A 226 1.15 -10.49 -13.95
CA SER A 226 0.98 -11.67 -14.83
C SER A 226 2.32 -12.28 -15.21
N LEU A 227 3.31 -11.45 -15.59
CA LEU A 227 4.66 -11.91 -15.88
C LEU A 227 5.37 -12.48 -14.65
N ILE A 228 5.19 -11.87 -13.49
CA ILE A 228 5.69 -12.39 -12.20
C ILE A 228 5.07 -13.75 -11.90
N GLY A 229 3.75 -13.88 -12.03
CA GLY A 229 3.02 -15.14 -11.80
C GLY A 229 3.51 -16.25 -12.72
N TYR A 230 3.59 -15.97 -14.03
CA TYR A 230 4.13 -16.91 -15.02
C TYR A 230 5.54 -17.39 -14.64
N GLN A 231 6.44 -16.47 -14.26
CA GLN A 231 7.81 -16.81 -13.90
C GLN A 231 7.90 -17.62 -12.59
N VAL A 232 7.03 -17.37 -11.65
CA VAL A 232 6.95 -18.15 -10.40
C VAL A 232 6.49 -19.58 -10.67
N ILE A 233 5.44 -19.77 -11.48
CA ILE A 233 4.94 -21.09 -11.88
C ILE A 233 6.00 -21.84 -12.65
N LYS A 234 6.59 -21.24 -13.69
CA LYS A 234 7.65 -21.86 -14.51
C LYS A 234 8.84 -22.33 -13.67
N ARG A 235 9.24 -21.58 -12.64
CA ARG A 235 10.33 -21.98 -11.74
C ARG A 235 9.87 -23.03 -10.71
N GLY A 236 8.61 -23.07 -10.35
CA GLY A 236 8.03 -24.09 -9.50
C GLY A 236 7.97 -25.44 -10.18
N THR A 237 7.58 -25.48 -11.44
CA THR A 237 7.54 -26.71 -12.26
C THR A 237 8.93 -27.21 -12.68
N ALA A 238 9.92 -26.32 -12.77
CA ALA A 238 11.32 -26.70 -13.09
C ALA A 238 12.07 -27.32 -11.88
N VAL A 239 11.50 -27.28 -10.69
CA VAL A 239 11.98 -27.97 -9.49
C VAL A 239 11.08 -29.18 -9.24
N GLU A 240 10.90 -30.04 -10.24
CA GLU A 240 10.57 -31.43 -9.98
C GLU A 240 11.80 -32.07 -9.33
N PRO A 241 11.62 -32.89 -8.28
CA PRO A 241 12.72 -33.54 -7.61
C PRO A 241 13.32 -34.61 -8.53
N THR A 242 14.26 -34.23 -9.37
CA THR A 242 15.21 -35.16 -9.96
C THR A 242 16.17 -35.58 -8.85
N SER A 243 15.68 -36.42 -7.98
CA SER A 243 16.43 -37.42 -7.24
C SER A 243 15.53 -38.01 -6.16
N SER A 244 14.73 -38.99 -6.53
CA SER A 244 14.57 -40.14 -5.66
C SER A 244 15.97 -40.73 -5.47
N VAL A 245 16.77 -40.11 -4.62
CA VAL A 245 17.80 -40.87 -3.91
C VAL A 245 17.03 -41.85 -3.05
N LYS A 246 16.75 -43.03 -3.62
CA LYS A 246 16.45 -44.24 -2.89
C LYS A 246 17.53 -44.34 -1.82
N MET A 247 17.24 -43.86 -0.60
CA MET A 247 17.95 -44.32 0.56
C MET A 247 17.74 -45.85 0.59
N ARG A 248 18.75 -46.58 0.12
CA ARG A 248 18.93 -47.96 0.43
C ARG A 248 18.88 -48.01 1.97
N LYS A 249 17.76 -48.52 2.52
CA LYS A 249 17.70 -49.03 3.85
C LYS A 249 18.77 -50.12 3.90
N ALA A 250 19.93 -49.80 4.39
CA ALA A 250 20.84 -50.81 4.91
C ALA A 250 20.16 -51.33 6.16
N SER A 251 19.73 -52.56 6.04
CA SER A 251 19.27 -53.40 7.15
C SER A 251 20.39 -53.45 8.18
N ILE A 252 20.18 -52.81 9.34
CA ILE A 252 20.89 -53.16 10.55
C ILE A 252 19.83 -53.73 11.48
N SER A 253 19.96 -55.02 11.63
CA SER A 253 19.25 -55.87 12.57
C SER A 253 19.55 -55.43 14.01
N THR A 254 18.47 -55.34 14.78
CA THR A 254 18.31 -55.63 16.20
C THR A 254 19.47 -55.36 17.17
N MET A 255 19.27 -54.46 18.09
CA MET A 255 19.44 -54.78 19.52
C MET A 255 18.66 -53.76 20.37
N SER A 256 18.02 -54.31 21.35
CA SER A 256 17.01 -53.87 22.30
C SER A 256 17.47 -52.80 23.31
N THR A 257 16.44 -52.11 23.85
CA THR A 257 16.32 -51.54 25.22
C THR A 257 17.18 -50.35 25.59
N ASP A 258 16.61 -49.23 25.89
CA ASP A 258 16.10 -48.74 27.15
C ASP A 258 15.70 -47.25 27.06
N ASP A 259 14.69 -46.94 27.83
CA ASP A 259 14.13 -45.62 28.10
C ASP A 259 15.16 -44.55 28.47
N ASN A 260 14.95 -43.29 27.94
CA ASN A 260 14.92 -42.13 28.80
C ASN A 260 14.52 -40.85 28.03
N ILE A 261 13.52 -40.21 28.56
CA ILE A 261 13.02 -38.87 28.34
C ILE A 261 14.16 -37.88 28.55
N LEU A 262 14.44 -37.01 27.58
CA LEU A 262 15.16 -35.76 27.80
C LEU A 262 14.65 -34.63 26.90
N ASP A 263 13.98 -33.78 27.54
CA ASP A 263 13.77 -32.33 27.43
C ASP A 263 14.47 -31.62 26.27
N TYR A 264 13.68 -31.08 25.33
CA TYR A 264 14.14 -30.22 24.24
C TYR A 264 14.25 -28.78 24.73
N LYS A 265 15.43 -28.40 25.22
CA LYS A 265 15.78 -27.03 25.54
C LYS A 265 15.98 -26.20 24.26
N ARG A 266 15.27 -25.10 24.17
CA ARG A 266 15.33 -24.06 23.15
C ARG A 266 16.70 -23.38 23.16
N PRO A 267 17.40 -23.16 22.02
CA PRO A 267 18.64 -22.39 22.02
C PRO A 267 18.37 -20.89 22.18
N GLU A 268 19.11 -20.30 23.08
CA GLU A 268 19.11 -18.89 23.42
C GLU A 268 19.73 -18.00 22.33
N GLU A 269 19.42 -16.77 22.46
CA GLU A 269 19.78 -15.49 21.86
C GLU A 269 21.25 -15.37 21.39
N TRP A 270 21.43 -14.91 20.12
CA TRP A 270 22.73 -14.47 19.63
C TRP A 270 22.85 -12.97 19.79
N GLU A 271 23.58 -12.53 20.80
CA GLU A 271 24.11 -11.17 20.87
C GLU A 271 25.25 -11.00 19.86
N LEU A 272 25.15 -9.96 19.04
CA LEU A 272 26.20 -9.52 18.12
C LEU A 272 26.98 -8.39 18.78
N HIS A 273 28.19 -8.68 19.22
CA HIS A 273 29.19 -7.67 19.51
C HIS A 273 29.69 -6.98 18.23
N PRO A 274 29.99 -5.67 18.26
CA PRO A 274 30.49 -4.95 17.10
C PRO A 274 31.99 -5.22 16.90
N LEU A 275 32.35 -5.59 15.68
CA LEU A 275 33.75 -5.66 15.24
C LEU A 275 34.27 -4.24 15.01
N SER A 276 35.26 -3.87 15.79
CA SER A 276 36.13 -2.72 15.60
C SER A 276 37.09 -2.93 14.44
N SER A 277 37.30 -1.88 13.68
CA SER A 277 38.26 -1.78 12.58
C SER A 277 39.72 -1.85 13.08
N PRO A 278 40.65 -2.41 12.31
CA PRO A 278 42.07 -2.17 12.56
C PRO A 278 42.58 -0.95 11.76
N GLU A 279 43.10 0.02 12.46
CA GLU A 279 43.94 1.06 11.89
C GLU A 279 45.36 0.54 11.65
N ASN A 280 45.92 0.94 10.51
CA ASN A 280 47.32 0.75 10.14
C ASN A 280 48.25 1.61 10.99
N SER A 281 49.33 1.05 11.48
CA SER A 281 50.58 1.78 11.67
C SER A 281 51.80 0.87 11.45
N VAL A 282 52.58 1.28 10.46
CA VAL A 282 53.91 0.80 10.08
C VAL A 282 54.90 1.23 11.16
N ASN A 283 55.74 0.31 11.61
CA ASN A 283 57.13 0.69 12.00
C ASN A 283 58.10 -0.47 11.80
N VAL A 284 59.16 -0.13 11.10
CA VAL A 284 60.37 -0.84 10.75
C VAL A 284 61.28 -0.86 11.97
N SER A 285 61.91 -1.99 12.29
CA SER A 285 63.29 -2.03 12.75
C SER A 285 63.85 -3.46 12.73
N ALA A 286 65.06 -3.54 12.21
CA ALA A 286 65.91 -4.71 12.02
C ALA A 286 66.59 -5.16 13.33
N GLU A 287 66.98 -6.40 13.39
CA GLU A 287 68.33 -6.93 13.62
C GLU A 287 68.35 -8.39 14.07
N LYS A 288 68.98 -9.20 13.27
CA LYS A 288 70.18 -10.03 13.33
C LYS A 288 70.32 -11.04 14.48
N ASN A 289 70.82 -12.18 13.98
CA ASN A 289 71.76 -13.22 14.54
C ASN A 289 71.07 -14.40 15.23
N GLU A 290 71.42 -15.57 14.94
CA GLU A 290 72.50 -16.43 14.48
C GLU A 290 72.38 -17.81 15.15
N LYS A 291 72.62 -18.87 14.36
CA LYS A 291 73.23 -20.20 14.69
C LYS A 291 72.53 -21.16 15.66
N GLN A 292 72.28 -22.34 15.28
CA GLN A 292 73.10 -23.50 14.95
C GLN A 292 72.45 -24.82 15.40
N ASN A 293 72.60 -25.84 14.54
CA ASN A 293 72.74 -27.29 14.77
C ASN A 293 71.54 -28.22 15.00
N SER A 294 71.32 -28.98 14.02
CA SER A 294 71.09 -30.41 13.69
C SER A 294 71.30 -31.45 14.84
N PRO A 295 70.95 -32.72 14.59
CA PRO A 295 69.68 -33.33 14.17
C PRO A 295 69.23 -34.45 15.16
N ASP A 296 68.00 -34.85 15.16
CA ASP A 296 67.77 -36.25 15.44
C ASP A 296 66.43 -36.77 14.88
N LYS A 297 66.41 -38.01 14.59
CA LYS A 297 65.54 -38.84 13.83
C LYS A 297 64.21 -39.10 14.50
N THR A 298 63.25 -39.41 13.67
CA THR A 298 62.30 -40.50 13.82
C THR A 298 60.81 -40.12 13.91
N LYS A 299 60.09 -40.78 13.05
CA LYS A 299 58.66 -41.17 13.04
C LYS A 299 57.70 -40.31 12.22
N CYS A 300 57.62 -40.72 10.98
CA CYS A 300 56.47 -40.57 10.13
C CYS A 300 55.24 -41.25 10.78
N LYS A 301 54.37 -40.47 11.43
CA LYS A 301 53.02 -40.86 11.70
C LYS A 301 52.13 -40.23 10.61
N VAL A 302 51.77 -41.03 9.63
CA VAL A 302 50.80 -40.70 8.64
C VAL A 302 49.45 -40.48 9.37
N THR A 303 49.09 -39.23 9.56
CA THR A 303 47.77 -38.87 10.08
C THR A 303 46.78 -38.84 8.94
N MET A 304 46.21 -39.99 8.59
CA MET A 304 45.09 -40.13 7.70
C MET A 304 43.77 -39.74 8.40
N GLN A 305 43.65 -38.52 8.92
CA GLN A 305 42.41 -38.08 9.60
C GLN A 305 41.93 -36.67 9.25
N SER A 306 42.51 -35.95 8.26
CA SER A 306 42.12 -34.59 7.99
C SER A 306 41.19 -34.38 6.80
N SER A 307 40.96 -35.38 5.94
CA SER A 307 40.14 -35.20 4.72
C SER A 307 38.64 -35.46 4.95
N ALA A 308 38.24 -36.25 5.93
CA ALA A 308 36.84 -36.55 6.24
C ALA A 308 36.15 -35.43 7.01
N SER A 309 36.86 -34.77 7.93
CA SER A 309 36.39 -33.62 8.70
C SER A 309 36.14 -32.41 7.75
N LYS A 310 37.13 -32.10 6.94
CA LYS A 310 37.05 -30.98 5.99
C LYS A 310 35.91 -31.15 4.95
N LYS A 311 35.60 -32.38 4.54
CA LYS A 311 34.44 -32.69 3.67
C LYS A 311 33.09 -32.54 4.40
N ARG A 312 33.01 -32.90 5.70
CA ARG A 312 31.78 -32.72 6.51
C ARG A 312 31.51 -31.24 6.76
N ASP A 313 32.51 -30.44 7.04
CA ASP A 313 32.33 -29.01 7.31
C ASP A 313 31.95 -28.24 6.05
N THR A 314 32.55 -28.55 4.88
CA THR A 314 32.15 -27.97 3.60
C THR A 314 30.75 -28.40 3.15
N PHE A 315 30.33 -29.64 3.46
CA PHE A 315 28.96 -30.10 3.18
C PHE A 315 27.95 -29.42 4.09
N ARG A 316 28.25 -29.28 5.38
CA ARG A 316 27.42 -28.56 6.36
C ARG A 316 27.30 -27.06 6.02
N GLN A 317 28.40 -26.45 5.61
CA GLN A 317 28.44 -25.05 5.19
C GLN A 317 27.68 -24.82 3.87
N ARG A 318 27.73 -25.78 2.94
CA ARG A 318 26.90 -25.77 1.70
C ARG A 318 25.43 -25.96 2.01
N SER A 319 25.03 -26.86 2.87
CA SER A 319 23.64 -27.08 3.23
C SER A 319 23.04 -25.88 3.97
N LEU A 320 23.80 -25.22 4.86
CA LEU A 320 23.40 -23.98 5.54
C LEU A 320 23.25 -22.81 4.54
N SER A 321 24.11 -22.72 3.52
CA SER A 321 24.00 -21.68 2.49
C SER A 321 22.79 -21.91 1.58
N VAL A 322 22.48 -23.15 1.21
CA VAL A 322 21.31 -23.50 0.39
C VAL A 322 20.02 -23.21 1.15
N SER A 323 19.92 -23.61 2.43
CA SER A 323 18.74 -23.33 3.24
C SER A 323 18.51 -21.83 3.45
N SER A 324 19.56 -21.03 3.58
CA SER A 324 19.47 -19.56 3.71
C SER A 324 19.00 -18.90 2.40
N ILE A 325 19.39 -19.43 1.25
CA ILE A 325 18.95 -18.94 -0.07
C ILE A 325 17.47 -19.27 -0.29
N GLU A 326 17.05 -20.48 0.05
CA GLU A 326 15.64 -20.89 -0.02
C GLU A 326 14.75 -20.06 0.91
N ALA A 327 15.18 -19.82 2.14
CA ALA A 327 14.46 -18.98 3.09
C ALA A 327 14.29 -17.54 2.58
N ARG A 328 15.35 -16.96 1.98
CA ARG A 328 15.29 -15.62 1.35
C ARG A 328 14.34 -15.60 0.15
N ARG A 329 14.34 -16.64 -0.68
CA ARG A 329 13.47 -16.79 -1.84
C ARG A 329 12.00 -16.89 -1.40
N THR A 330 11.71 -17.71 -0.42
CA THR A 330 10.36 -17.86 0.15
C THR A 330 9.86 -16.54 0.76
N GLN A 331 10.70 -15.83 1.49
CA GLN A 331 10.34 -14.52 2.04
C GLN A 331 10.07 -13.48 0.94
N MET A 332 10.84 -13.50 -0.14
CA MET A 332 10.61 -12.63 -1.30
C MET A 332 9.25 -12.90 -1.95
N TYR A 333 8.88 -14.16 -2.16
CA TYR A 333 7.57 -14.52 -2.72
C TYR A 333 6.41 -14.13 -1.80
N LYS A 334 6.52 -14.35 -0.49
CA LYS A 334 5.51 -13.90 0.49
C LYS A 334 5.30 -12.39 0.47
N THR A 335 6.39 -11.62 0.40
CA THR A 335 6.30 -10.15 0.30
C THR A 335 5.68 -9.73 -1.03
N THR A 336 6.02 -10.39 -2.13
CA THR A 336 5.44 -10.09 -3.45
C THR A 336 3.95 -10.42 -3.50
N SER A 337 3.53 -11.55 -2.92
CA SER A 337 2.10 -11.90 -2.81
C SER A 337 1.32 -10.88 -1.98
N MET A 338 1.89 -10.40 -0.88
CA MET A 338 1.28 -9.33 -0.09
C MET A 338 1.08 -8.05 -0.92
N LEU A 339 2.12 -7.61 -1.63
CA LEU A 339 2.05 -6.41 -2.48
C LEU A 339 1.08 -6.59 -3.66
N PHE A 340 0.97 -7.80 -4.19
CA PHE A 340 -0.04 -8.14 -5.19
C PHE A 340 -1.45 -7.99 -4.64
N MET A 341 -1.73 -8.46 -3.43
CA MET A 341 -3.04 -8.30 -2.79
C MET A 341 -3.39 -6.81 -2.54
N VAL A 342 -2.40 -6.00 -2.14
CA VAL A 342 -2.57 -4.54 -2.02
C VAL A 342 -2.96 -3.92 -3.37
N THR A 343 -2.30 -4.36 -4.46
CA THR A 343 -2.60 -3.89 -5.81
C THR A 343 -4.00 -4.32 -6.26
N LEU A 344 -4.41 -5.57 -6.00
CA LEU A 344 -5.77 -6.04 -6.31
C LEU A 344 -6.84 -5.26 -5.55
N LEU A 345 -6.60 -4.97 -4.28
CA LEU A 345 -7.50 -4.12 -3.48
C LEU A 345 -7.62 -2.73 -4.09
N PHE A 346 -6.49 -2.13 -4.48
CA PHE A 346 -6.46 -0.81 -5.12
C PHE A 346 -7.29 -0.82 -6.41
N MET A 347 -7.00 -1.69 -7.37
CA MET A 347 -7.72 -1.79 -8.64
C MET A 347 -9.21 -2.04 -8.41
N GLY A 348 -9.57 -3.02 -7.58
CA GLY A 348 -10.97 -3.37 -7.29
C GLY A 348 -11.74 -2.25 -6.62
N SER A 349 -11.10 -1.42 -5.80
CA SER A 349 -11.74 -0.29 -5.13
C SER A 349 -11.97 0.91 -6.06
N PHE A 350 -11.15 1.08 -7.11
CA PHE A 350 -11.30 2.17 -8.08
C PHE A 350 -12.28 1.87 -9.21
N VAL A 351 -12.52 0.60 -9.55
CA VAL A 351 -13.44 0.21 -10.63
C VAL A 351 -14.85 0.81 -10.46
N PRO A 352 -15.52 0.73 -9.30
CA PRO A 352 -16.85 1.31 -9.15
C PRO A 352 -16.85 2.84 -9.34
N TYR A 353 -15.84 3.52 -8.83
CA TYR A 353 -15.66 4.97 -9.03
C TYR A 353 -15.51 5.31 -10.51
N CYS A 354 -14.63 4.63 -11.24
CA CYS A 354 -14.41 4.86 -12.66
C CYS A 354 -15.66 4.63 -13.49
N VAL A 355 -16.41 3.55 -13.21
CA VAL A 355 -17.67 3.24 -13.88
C VAL A 355 -18.70 4.35 -13.68
N ILE A 356 -18.87 4.83 -12.45
CA ILE A 356 -19.83 5.90 -12.14
C ILE A 356 -19.42 7.23 -12.78
N VAL A 357 -18.15 7.59 -12.74
CA VAL A 357 -17.66 8.82 -13.38
C VAL A 357 -17.87 8.75 -14.90
N MET A 358 -17.67 7.59 -15.53
CA MET A 358 -17.94 7.39 -16.96
C MET A 358 -19.41 7.52 -17.28
N ILE A 359 -20.31 6.86 -16.53
CA ILE A 359 -21.77 6.97 -16.72
C ILE A 359 -22.23 8.42 -16.60
N ARG A 360 -21.77 9.14 -15.58
CA ARG A 360 -22.10 10.56 -15.38
C ARG A 360 -21.59 11.44 -16.53
N SER A 361 -20.43 11.12 -17.07
CA SER A 361 -19.84 11.88 -18.18
C SER A 361 -20.60 11.68 -19.50
N LEU A 362 -21.16 10.49 -19.71
CA LEU A 362 -21.94 10.14 -20.89
C LEU A 362 -23.40 10.61 -20.81
N ASN A 363 -24.00 10.58 -19.61
CA ASN A 363 -25.37 10.96 -19.37
C ASN A 363 -25.47 11.88 -18.16
N LYS A 364 -25.61 13.19 -18.43
CA LYS A 364 -25.68 14.22 -17.37
C LYS A 364 -26.94 14.07 -16.51
N ASP A 365 -28.05 13.55 -17.06
CA ASP A 365 -29.31 13.40 -16.37
C ASP A 365 -29.42 12.08 -15.58
N TYR A 366 -28.46 11.18 -15.74
CA TYR A 366 -28.47 9.86 -15.10
C TYR A 366 -28.74 9.94 -13.59
N TYR A 367 -28.03 10.83 -12.88
CA TYR A 367 -28.20 10.98 -11.44
C TYR A 367 -29.60 11.51 -11.06
N HIS A 368 -30.17 12.43 -11.83
CA HIS A 368 -31.47 13.00 -11.55
C HIS A 368 -32.60 11.96 -11.69
N ASN A 369 -32.48 11.04 -12.63
CA ASN A 369 -33.45 9.99 -12.91
C ASN A 369 -33.38 8.80 -11.92
N LEU A 370 -32.39 8.75 -11.03
CA LEU A 370 -32.27 7.69 -10.03
C LEU A 370 -33.31 7.85 -8.92
N THR A 371 -33.81 6.72 -8.42
CA THR A 371 -34.59 6.65 -7.18
C THR A 371 -33.71 7.06 -5.99
N SER A 372 -34.28 7.35 -4.82
CA SER A 372 -33.49 7.70 -3.60
C SER A 372 -32.52 6.59 -3.23
N ILE A 373 -32.89 5.32 -3.34
CA ILE A 373 -32.02 4.17 -3.13
C ILE A 373 -30.88 4.16 -4.17
N GLY A 374 -31.23 4.38 -5.45
CA GLY A 374 -30.23 4.47 -6.53
C GLY A 374 -29.22 5.60 -6.28
N LYS A 375 -29.67 6.77 -5.82
CA LYS A 375 -28.78 7.88 -5.43
C LYS A 375 -27.88 7.51 -4.23
N ALA A 376 -28.38 6.77 -3.25
CA ALA A 376 -27.60 6.30 -2.12
C ALA A 376 -26.50 5.32 -2.54
N VAL A 377 -26.84 4.33 -3.38
CA VAL A 377 -25.90 3.37 -3.96
C VAL A 377 -24.84 4.06 -4.82
N TYR A 378 -25.26 4.98 -5.68
CA TYR A 378 -24.37 5.81 -6.49
C TYR A 378 -23.34 6.55 -5.62
N ASN A 379 -23.80 7.23 -4.57
CA ASN A 379 -22.93 7.98 -3.67
C ASN A 379 -21.99 7.09 -2.86
N LEU A 380 -22.42 5.89 -2.48
CA LEU A 380 -21.60 4.89 -1.80
C LEU A 380 -20.46 4.43 -2.71
N PHE A 381 -20.75 4.05 -3.94
CA PHE A 381 -19.74 3.57 -4.90
C PHE A 381 -18.75 4.67 -5.33
N LEU A 382 -19.14 5.92 -5.37
CA LEU A 382 -18.22 7.04 -5.58
C LEU A 382 -17.10 7.10 -4.52
N ARG A 383 -17.30 6.49 -3.35
CA ARG A 383 -16.37 6.50 -2.21
C ARG A 383 -15.63 5.18 -2.00
N PHE A 384 -15.87 4.18 -2.85
CA PHE A 384 -15.23 2.87 -2.74
C PHE A 384 -13.70 2.95 -2.84
N TYR A 385 -13.14 3.94 -3.52
CA TYR A 385 -11.68 4.15 -3.56
C TYR A 385 -11.04 4.30 -2.16
N MET A 386 -11.81 4.67 -1.15
CA MET A 386 -11.32 4.78 0.25
C MET A 386 -10.92 3.43 0.84
N LEU A 387 -11.44 2.30 0.30
CA LEU A 387 -11.05 0.96 0.70
C LEU A 387 -9.54 0.75 0.53
N SER A 388 -8.97 1.24 -0.59
CA SER A 388 -7.55 1.08 -0.87
C SER A 388 -6.66 1.70 0.20
N SER A 389 -7.00 2.89 0.68
CA SER A 389 -6.22 3.57 1.71
C SER A 389 -6.45 3.01 3.11
N SER A 390 -7.64 2.47 3.41
CA SER A 390 -7.98 2.02 4.76
C SER A 390 -7.62 0.57 5.04
N LEU A 391 -7.67 -0.32 4.05
CA LEU A 391 -7.49 -1.76 4.24
C LEU A 391 -6.07 -2.27 4.02
N ASN A 392 -5.14 -1.44 3.54
CA ASN A 392 -3.72 -1.81 3.40
C ASN A 392 -3.12 -2.36 4.71
N PRO A 393 -3.34 -1.75 5.90
CA PRO A 393 -2.87 -2.30 7.17
C PRO A 393 -3.41 -3.70 7.49
N VAL A 394 -4.65 -3.97 7.10
CA VAL A 394 -5.30 -5.27 7.29
C VAL A 394 -4.59 -6.34 6.47
N ILE A 395 -4.29 -6.06 5.19
CA ILE A 395 -3.52 -6.97 4.34
C ILE A 395 -2.14 -7.24 4.94
N TYR A 396 -1.42 -6.21 5.44
CA TYR A 396 -0.11 -6.41 6.08
C TYR A 396 -0.22 -7.29 7.32
N CYS A 397 -1.27 -7.14 8.12
CA CYS A 397 -1.53 -8.00 9.28
C CYS A 397 -1.75 -9.47 8.90
N PHE A 398 -2.52 -9.74 7.86
CA PHE A 398 -2.82 -11.13 7.45
C PHE A 398 -1.64 -11.78 6.72
N MET A 399 -0.96 -11.06 5.84
CA MET A 399 0.03 -11.65 4.93
C MET A 399 1.45 -11.70 5.51
N THR A 400 1.80 -10.90 6.53
CA THR A 400 3.18 -10.75 7.00
C THR A 400 3.33 -11.20 8.45
N ILE A 401 3.94 -12.38 8.66
CA ILE A 401 4.20 -12.91 10.01
C ILE A 401 5.08 -11.96 10.84
N GLN A 402 6.14 -11.42 10.22
CA GLN A 402 7.05 -10.48 10.88
C GLN A 402 6.32 -9.21 11.33
N PHE A 403 5.39 -8.69 10.52
CA PHE A 403 4.59 -7.53 10.90
C PHE A 403 3.69 -7.84 12.10
N ARG A 404 3.01 -8.99 12.10
CA ARG A 404 2.20 -9.43 13.26
C ARG A 404 3.03 -9.54 14.55
N GLN A 405 4.25 -10.03 14.44
CA GLN A 405 5.16 -10.17 15.58
C GLN A 405 5.56 -8.80 16.13
N GLN A 406 5.93 -7.86 15.27
CA GLN A 406 6.23 -6.47 15.65
C GLN A 406 5.02 -5.77 16.28
N CYS A 407 3.80 -6.02 15.79
CA CYS A 407 2.57 -5.52 16.41
C CYS A 407 2.41 -6.06 17.84
N LYS A 408 2.56 -7.38 18.03
CA LYS A 408 2.48 -8.00 19.36
C LYS A 408 3.50 -7.42 20.35
N ASP A 409 4.73 -7.22 19.89
CA ASP A 409 5.80 -6.64 20.71
C ASP A 409 5.52 -5.18 21.06
N PHE A 410 4.97 -4.41 20.11
CA PHE A 410 4.54 -3.04 20.36
C PHE A 410 3.46 -2.95 21.45
N PHE A 411 2.41 -3.76 21.35
CA PHE A 411 1.35 -3.77 22.36
C PHE A 411 1.81 -4.28 23.73
N LYS A 412 2.74 -5.25 23.77
CA LYS A 412 3.38 -5.70 25.02
C LYS A 412 4.16 -4.55 25.69
N GLN A 413 4.95 -3.79 24.92
CA GLN A 413 5.72 -2.65 25.45
C GLN A 413 4.81 -1.56 26.03
N ILE A 414 3.69 -1.26 25.38
CA ILE A 414 2.70 -0.31 25.94
C ILE A 414 2.12 -0.81 27.26
N LYS A 415 1.78 -2.12 27.33
CA LYS A 415 1.23 -2.72 28.55
C LYS A 415 2.24 -2.73 29.70
N CYS A 416 3.52 -2.96 29.41
CA CYS A 416 4.59 -2.90 30.44
C CYS A 416 4.89 -1.47 30.93
N ARG A 417 4.69 -0.44 30.10
CA ARG A 417 4.89 0.96 30.50
C ARG A 417 3.75 1.54 31.34
N ARG A 418 2.58 0.89 31.31
CA ARG A 418 1.40 1.31 32.11
C ARG A 418 1.30 0.63 33.48
N LYS A 419 2.18 -0.34 33.76
CA LYS A 419 2.43 -0.90 35.09
C LYS A 419 3.67 -0.26 35.70
#